data_57b257fa04a35467b691b1dca81217aa
#
_entry.id   57b257fa04a35467b691b1dca81217aa
#
_cell.length_a   1.000
_cell.length_b   1.000
_cell.length_c   1.000
_cell.angle_alpha   90.00
_cell.angle_beta   90.00
_cell.angle_gamma   90.00
#
_symmetry.space_group_name_H-M   'P 1'
#
loop_
_entity.id
_entity.type
_entity.pdbx_description
1 polymer ?
#
loop_
_entity_poly.entity_id
_entity_poly.type
_entity_poly.pdbx_seq_one_letter_code
_entity_poly.pdbx_strand_id
1 'polypeptide(L)'
;MFRIKKLDIFIAKQFGLLFIGTFFICQFVLMMQFLWRYIDELIGKGLSMEIMAQFFWYMGLFLVSQALPLAILLSSLITFGNLGESSELTAIKAAGISLMQAFRSLIVITILIMIGSFYFQNNVGPHANMKLTQLLISMKQKSPELEIPEGIFYDGIPNCNLYVQKKDLKTGKLYGVM
;
A
#
# COMPACT_ATOMS: atom_id res chain seq x y z
N MET A 1 -4.84 38.95 -1.28
CA MET A 1 -5.41 38.70 -2.60
C MET A 1 -4.49 37.72 -3.35
N PHE A 2 -4.91 36.47 -3.54
CA PHE A 2 -4.10 35.41 -4.16
C PHE A 2 -4.12 35.61 -5.68
N ARG A 3 -3.16 36.35 -6.21
CA ARG A 3 -2.96 36.47 -7.65
C ARG A 3 -2.18 35.23 -8.11
N ILE A 4 -2.86 34.27 -8.73
CA ILE A 4 -2.23 33.09 -9.33
C ILE A 4 -1.35 33.59 -10.48
N LYS A 5 -0.04 33.40 -10.34
CA LYS A 5 0.93 33.75 -11.38
C LYS A 5 1.11 32.57 -12.33
N LYS A 6 1.49 32.84 -13.57
CA LYS A 6 1.82 31.74 -14.53
C LYS A 6 2.87 30.78 -13.99
N LEU A 7 3.78 31.24 -13.13
CA LEU A 7 4.78 30.46 -12.43
C LEU A 7 4.14 29.43 -11.49
N ASP A 8 3.10 29.84 -10.73
CA ASP A 8 2.41 28.94 -9.80
C ASP A 8 1.78 27.75 -10.53
N ILE A 9 1.16 28.02 -11.70
CA ILE A 9 0.55 26.99 -12.55
C ILE A 9 1.62 26.06 -13.14
N PHE A 10 2.76 26.63 -13.55
CA PHE A 10 3.86 25.85 -14.11
C PHE A 10 4.42 24.86 -13.10
N ILE A 11 4.77 25.32 -11.90
CA ILE A 11 5.27 24.45 -10.80
C ILE A 11 4.20 23.43 -10.39
N ALA A 12 2.94 23.85 -10.30
CA ALA A 12 1.81 22.98 -9.96
C ALA A 12 1.64 21.84 -10.96
N LYS A 13 1.73 22.14 -12.25
CA LYS A 13 1.60 21.15 -13.34
C LYS A 13 2.76 20.16 -13.31
N GLN A 14 3.99 20.66 -13.16
CA GLN A 14 5.18 19.81 -13.09
C GLN A 14 5.14 18.88 -11.86
N PHE A 15 4.81 19.42 -10.69
CA PHE A 15 4.63 18.64 -9.47
C PHE A 15 3.51 17.60 -9.62
N GLY A 16 2.35 17.99 -10.16
CA GLY A 16 1.21 17.07 -10.31
C GLY A 16 1.51 15.88 -11.21
N LEU A 17 2.22 16.10 -12.31
CA LEU A 17 2.64 15.03 -13.22
C LEU A 17 3.61 14.07 -12.53
N LEU A 18 4.61 14.62 -11.85
CA LEU A 18 5.59 13.82 -11.09
C LEU A 18 4.94 13.11 -9.91
N PHE A 19 3.99 13.76 -9.22
CA PHE A 19 3.27 13.16 -8.11
C PHE A 19 2.48 11.92 -8.52
N ILE A 20 1.77 11.97 -9.64
CA ILE A 20 1.04 10.81 -10.16
C ILE A 20 2.01 9.65 -10.45
N GLY A 21 3.12 9.92 -11.16
CA GLY A 21 4.12 8.91 -11.48
C GLY A 21 4.75 8.29 -10.23
N THR A 22 5.23 9.12 -9.31
CA THR A 22 5.84 8.66 -8.05
C THR A 22 4.85 7.94 -7.15
N PHE A 23 3.59 8.36 -7.13
CA PHE A 23 2.53 7.69 -6.36
C PHE A 23 2.34 6.25 -6.85
N PHE A 24 2.20 6.02 -8.16
CA PHE A 24 2.06 4.67 -8.69
C PHE A 24 3.29 3.80 -8.43
N ILE A 25 4.49 4.36 -8.54
CA ILE A 25 5.73 3.64 -8.22
C ILE A 25 5.76 3.25 -6.75
N CYS A 26 5.52 4.17 -5.83
CA CYS A 26 5.48 3.90 -4.39
C CYS A 26 4.40 2.87 -4.05
N GLN A 27 3.21 3.02 -4.62
CA GLN A 27 2.10 2.09 -4.43
C GLN A 27 2.48 0.67 -4.89
N PHE A 28 3.10 0.54 -6.04
CA PHE A 28 3.55 -0.75 -6.57
C PHE A 28 4.61 -1.40 -5.68
N VAL A 29 5.62 -0.63 -5.24
CA VAL A 29 6.67 -1.14 -4.35
C VAL A 29 6.10 -1.62 -3.02
N LEU A 30 5.20 -0.83 -2.41
CA LEU A 30 4.53 -1.22 -1.16
C LEU A 30 3.63 -2.45 -1.35
N MET A 31 2.92 -2.55 -2.48
CA MET A 31 2.13 -3.75 -2.81
C MET A 31 3.01 -4.98 -2.92
N MET A 32 4.14 -4.90 -3.60
CA MET A 32 5.08 -6.01 -3.73
C MET A 32 5.65 -6.42 -2.36
N GLN A 33 6.06 -5.45 -1.52
CA GLN A 33 6.54 -5.72 -0.17
C GLN A 33 5.49 -6.41 0.70
N PHE A 34 4.24 -5.97 0.61
CA PHE A 34 3.13 -6.55 1.36
C PHE A 34 2.81 -7.97 0.85
N LEU A 35 2.84 -8.18 -0.47
CA LEU A 35 2.60 -9.47 -1.10
C LEU A 35 3.62 -10.51 -0.66
N TRP A 36 4.92 -10.17 -0.59
CA TRP A 36 5.96 -11.06 -0.08
C TRP A 36 5.69 -11.53 1.35
N ARG A 37 5.10 -10.67 2.18
CA ARG A 37 4.75 -11.02 3.57
C ARG A 37 3.66 -12.09 3.66
N TYR A 38 2.73 -12.12 2.70
CA TYR A 38 1.56 -13.01 2.71
C TYR A 38 1.60 -14.07 1.61
N ILE A 39 2.76 -14.26 0.99
CA ILE A 39 2.91 -15.19 -0.14
C ILE A 39 2.58 -16.63 0.25
N ASP A 40 2.98 -17.07 1.46
CA ASP A 40 2.72 -18.40 1.98
C ASP A 40 1.22 -18.66 2.24
N GLU A 41 0.47 -17.60 2.50
CA GLU A 41 -0.98 -17.69 2.69
C GLU A 41 -1.76 -17.68 1.37
N LEU A 42 -1.15 -17.16 0.30
CA LEU A 42 -1.74 -17.07 -1.05
C LEU A 42 -1.44 -18.31 -1.91
N ILE A 43 -0.25 -18.90 -1.75
CA ILE A 43 0.21 -20.03 -2.55
C ILE A 43 -0.17 -21.34 -1.84
N GLY A 44 -0.70 -22.30 -2.58
CA GLY A 44 -0.97 -23.66 -2.10
C GLY A 44 -2.35 -23.89 -1.48
N LYS A 45 -3.18 -22.85 -1.31
CA LYS A 45 -4.50 -22.96 -0.67
C LYS A 45 -5.68 -23.08 -1.64
N GLY A 46 -5.42 -23.20 -2.95
CA GLY A 46 -6.50 -23.36 -3.95
C GLY A 46 -7.54 -22.24 -3.93
N LEU A 47 -7.10 -21.00 -3.65
CA LEU A 47 -7.97 -19.82 -3.58
C LEU A 47 -8.56 -19.52 -4.95
N SER A 48 -9.86 -19.16 -5.01
CA SER A 48 -10.48 -18.74 -6.25
C SER A 48 -9.89 -17.40 -6.72
N MET A 49 -9.81 -17.22 -8.06
CA MET A 49 -9.33 -15.97 -8.67
C MET A 49 -10.09 -14.73 -8.15
N GLU A 50 -11.35 -14.90 -7.82
CA GLU A 50 -12.21 -13.83 -7.30
C GLU A 50 -11.72 -13.36 -5.92
N ILE A 51 -11.38 -14.29 -5.02
CA ILE A 51 -10.85 -13.98 -3.67
C ILE A 51 -9.49 -13.29 -3.80
N MET A 52 -8.64 -13.74 -4.70
CA MET A 52 -7.35 -13.12 -4.95
C MET A 52 -7.51 -11.68 -5.48
N ALA A 53 -8.41 -11.46 -6.44
CA ALA A 53 -8.68 -10.13 -6.97
C ALA A 53 -9.22 -9.17 -5.89
N GLN A 54 -10.14 -9.63 -5.04
CA GLN A 54 -10.64 -8.86 -3.91
C GLN A 54 -9.52 -8.52 -2.91
N PHE A 55 -8.66 -9.49 -2.60
CA PHE A 55 -7.52 -9.27 -1.72
C PHE A 55 -6.59 -8.18 -2.24
N PHE A 56 -6.19 -8.23 -3.53
CA PHE A 56 -5.35 -7.22 -4.15
C PHE A 56 -6.02 -5.84 -4.18
N TRP A 57 -7.33 -5.78 -4.41
CA TRP A 57 -8.08 -4.53 -4.41
C TRP A 57 -8.08 -3.86 -3.04
N TYR A 58 -8.46 -4.59 -1.99
CA TYR A 58 -8.49 -4.03 -0.62
C TYR A 58 -7.09 -3.75 -0.08
N MET A 59 -6.10 -4.56 -0.42
CA MET A 59 -4.70 -4.32 -0.12
C MET A 59 -4.22 -3.02 -0.76
N GLY A 60 -4.54 -2.80 -2.03
CA GLY A 60 -4.22 -1.56 -2.73
C GLY A 60 -4.81 -0.33 -2.03
N LEU A 61 -6.10 -0.38 -1.67
CA LEU A 61 -6.77 0.70 -0.95
C LEU A 61 -6.15 0.97 0.44
N PHE A 62 -5.78 -0.07 1.16
CA PHE A 62 -5.11 0.06 2.46
C PHE A 62 -3.75 0.74 2.34
N LEU A 63 -2.96 0.38 1.33
CA LEU A 63 -1.61 0.91 1.13
C LEU A 63 -1.58 2.35 0.60
N VAL A 64 -2.67 2.87 0.02
CA VAL A 64 -2.77 4.27 -0.43
C VAL A 64 -2.38 5.24 0.69
N SER A 65 -2.81 4.98 1.92
CA SER A 65 -2.51 5.84 3.08
C SER A 65 -1.01 5.96 3.37
N GLN A 66 -0.25 4.90 3.09
CA GLN A 66 1.20 4.87 3.29
C GLN A 66 1.95 5.41 2.05
N ALA A 67 1.42 5.16 0.85
CA ALA A 67 2.00 5.62 -0.40
C ALA A 67 1.94 7.15 -0.57
N LEU A 68 0.86 7.79 -0.11
CA LEU A 68 0.65 9.24 -0.29
C LEU A 68 1.77 10.11 0.31
N PRO A 69 2.18 9.96 1.58
CA PRO A 69 3.25 10.79 2.15
C PRO A 69 4.58 10.59 1.42
N LEU A 70 4.90 9.34 1.06
CA LEU A 70 6.12 9.02 0.31
C LEU A 70 6.11 9.66 -1.08
N ALA A 71 4.98 9.58 -1.78
CA ALA A 71 4.82 10.16 -3.10
C ALA A 71 4.94 11.69 -3.06
N ILE A 72 4.35 12.36 -2.07
CA ILE A 72 4.47 13.82 -1.89
C ILE A 72 5.94 14.21 -1.66
N LEU A 73 6.64 13.49 -0.78
CA LEU A 73 8.05 13.76 -0.49
C LEU A 73 8.91 13.62 -1.75
N LEU A 74 8.83 12.47 -2.43
CA LEU A 74 9.62 12.18 -3.62
C LEU A 74 9.31 13.14 -4.76
N SER A 75 8.02 13.38 -5.05
CA SER A 75 7.63 14.31 -6.13
C SER A 75 8.08 15.73 -5.85
N SER A 76 8.06 16.17 -4.58
CA SER A 76 8.58 17.48 -4.18
C SER A 76 10.09 17.58 -4.43
N LEU A 77 10.85 16.58 -3.98
CA LEU A 77 12.31 16.54 -4.17
C LEU A 77 12.68 16.52 -5.65
N ILE A 78 12.01 15.70 -6.45
CA ILE A 78 12.27 15.61 -7.90
C ILE A 78 11.90 16.93 -8.60
N THR A 79 10.75 17.53 -8.23
CA THR A 79 10.33 18.81 -8.84
C THR A 79 11.34 19.91 -8.61
N PHE A 80 11.79 20.09 -7.36
CA PHE A 80 12.77 21.12 -7.05
C PHE A 80 14.20 20.74 -7.48
N GLY A 81 14.53 19.46 -7.50
CA GLY A 81 15.77 18.97 -8.09
C GLY A 81 15.88 19.35 -9.56
N ASN A 82 14.85 19.04 -10.34
CA ASN A 82 14.80 19.38 -11.77
C ASN A 82 14.87 20.89 -12.02
N LEU A 83 14.12 21.70 -11.22
CA LEU A 83 14.18 23.17 -11.31
C LEU A 83 15.56 23.73 -10.96
N GLY A 84 16.28 23.06 -10.03
CA GLY A 84 17.66 23.42 -9.68
C GLY A 84 18.65 23.06 -10.77
N GLU A 85 18.54 21.86 -11.33
CA GLU A 85 19.41 21.33 -12.39
C GLU A 85 19.26 22.12 -13.69
N SER A 86 18.03 22.46 -14.09
CA SER A 86 17.75 23.27 -15.27
C SER A 86 18.09 24.77 -15.13
N SER A 87 18.65 25.19 -13.98
CA SER A 87 18.92 26.60 -13.65
C SER A 87 17.67 27.50 -13.60
N GLU A 88 16.48 26.94 -13.76
CA GLU A 88 15.21 27.69 -13.68
C GLU A 88 15.01 28.29 -12.30
N LEU A 89 15.41 27.57 -11.24
CA LEU A 89 15.36 28.06 -9.87
C LEU A 89 16.25 29.29 -9.67
N THR A 90 17.42 29.30 -10.31
CA THR A 90 18.35 30.45 -10.29
C THR A 90 17.76 31.62 -11.04
N ALA A 91 17.14 31.40 -12.19
CA ALA A 91 16.46 32.45 -12.96
C ALA A 91 15.27 33.04 -12.17
N ILE A 92 14.49 32.23 -11.46
CA ILE A 92 13.40 32.67 -10.58
C ILE A 92 13.94 33.57 -9.46
N LYS A 93 15.07 33.21 -8.84
CA LYS A 93 15.73 34.03 -7.81
C LYS A 93 16.29 35.34 -8.39
N ALA A 94 16.90 35.30 -9.57
CA ALA A 94 17.44 36.49 -10.23
C ALA A 94 16.33 37.49 -10.62
N ALA A 95 15.11 37.00 -10.88
CA ALA A 95 13.91 37.83 -11.10
C ALA A 95 13.34 38.41 -9.80
N GLY A 96 14.00 38.27 -8.65
CA GLY A 96 13.58 38.83 -7.36
C GLY A 96 12.45 38.05 -6.68
N ILE A 97 12.13 36.83 -7.16
CA ILE A 97 11.11 35.95 -6.55
C ILE A 97 11.77 35.12 -5.44
N SER A 98 11.24 35.22 -4.22
CA SER A 98 11.77 34.44 -3.10
C SER A 98 11.42 32.95 -3.27
N LEU A 99 12.28 32.08 -2.74
CA LEU A 99 12.03 30.62 -2.69
C LEU A 99 10.69 30.29 -2.03
N MET A 100 10.32 31.00 -0.97
CA MET A 100 9.05 30.81 -0.29
C MET A 100 7.85 31.09 -1.20
N GLN A 101 7.98 32.04 -2.14
CA GLN A 101 6.93 32.31 -3.14
C GLN A 101 6.83 31.18 -4.17
N ALA A 102 7.96 30.57 -4.57
CA ALA A 102 7.97 29.40 -5.44
C ALA A 102 7.36 28.16 -4.77
N PHE A 103 7.68 27.94 -3.49
CA PHE A 103 7.12 26.83 -2.70
C PHE A 103 5.62 26.97 -2.40
N ARG A 104 5.08 28.18 -2.43
CA ARG A 104 3.67 28.45 -2.11
C ARG A 104 2.71 27.61 -2.94
N SER A 105 2.96 27.45 -4.23
CA SER A 105 2.16 26.64 -5.14
C SER A 105 2.11 25.19 -4.71
N LEU A 106 3.27 24.63 -4.35
CA LEU A 106 3.42 23.28 -3.87
C LEU A 106 2.71 23.06 -2.53
N ILE A 107 2.86 24.02 -1.60
CA ILE A 107 2.18 23.96 -0.29
C ILE A 107 0.66 23.89 -0.46
N VAL A 108 0.09 24.73 -1.34
CA VAL A 108 -1.36 24.72 -1.59
C VAL A 108 -1.84 23.37 -2.11
N ILE A 109 -1.13 22.78 -3.07
CA ILE A 109 -1.47 21.48 -3.62
C ILE A 109 -1.33 20.38 -2.55
N THR A 110 -0.26 20.41 -1.78
CA THR A 110 -0.06 19.45 -0.69
C THR A 110 -1.16 19.54 0.35
N ILE A 111 -1.64 20.72 0.70
CA ILE A 111 -2.78 20.91 1.61
C ILE A 111 -4.05 20.31 1.00
N LEU A 112 -4.31 20.49 -0.30
CA LEU A 112 -5.46 19.87 -0.97
C LEU A 112 -5.38 18.34 -0.95
N ILE A 113 -4.21 17.77 -1.23
CA ILE A 113 -3.98 16.34 -1.14
C ILE A 113 -4.16 15.83 0.29
N MET A 114 -3.69 16.60 1.29
CA MET A 114 -3.84 16.26 2.71
C MET A 114 -5.33 16.19 3.12
N ILE A 115 -6.15 17.14 2.71
CA ILE A 115 -7.60 17.13 2.97
C ILE A 115 -8.25 15.92 2.30
N GLY A 116 -7.92 15.65 1.05
CA GLY A 116 -8.41 14.48 0.32
C GLY A 116 -7.99 13.17 0.97
N SER A 117 -6.75 13.07 1.41
CA SER A 117 -6.20 11.92 2.13
C SER A 117 -6.90 11.70 3.47
N PHE A 118 -7.15 12.77 4.21
CA PHE A 118 -7.87 12.71 5.49
C PHE A 118 -9.30 12.16 5.30
N TYR A 119 -10.01 12.65 4.30
CA TYR A 119 -11.35 12.13 3.96
C TYR A 119 -11.30 10.66 3.55
N PHE A 120 -10.34 10.29 2.72
CA PHE A 120 -10.14 8.92 2.26
C PHE A 120 -9.84 7.97 3.44
N GLN A 121 -8.93 8.36 4.33
CA GLN A 121 -8.55 7.54 5.48
C GLN A 121 -9.70 7.34 6.47
N ASN A 122 -10.57 8.33 6.66
CA ASN A 122 -11.69 8.21 7.59
C ASN A 122 -12.86 7.39 7.03
N ASN A 123 -13.11 7.44 5.73
CA ASN A 123 -14.25 6.76 5.12
C ASN A 123 -13.89 5.44 4.45
N VAL A 124 -12.83 5.41 3.64
CA VAL A 124 -12.46 4.22 2.85
C VAL A 124 -11.47 3.32 3.60
N GLY A 125 -10.52 3.91 4.31
CA GLY A 125 -9.46 3.19 5.02
C GLY A 125 -9.97 2.13 5.98
N PRO A 126 -10.89 2.43 6.93
CA PRO A 126 -11.39 1.45 7.90
C PRO A 126 -12.13 0.30 7.23
N HIS A 127 -12.95 0.58 6.21
CA HIS A 127 -13.66 -0.45 5.46
C HIS A 127 -12.70 -1.38 4.70
N ALA A 128 -11.69 -0.81 4.05
CA ALA A 128 -10.67 -1.59 3.35
C ALA A 128 -9.88 -2.47 4.31
N ASN A 129 -9.47 -1.93 5.47
CA ASN A 129 -8.74 -2.67 6.48
C ASN A 129 -9.56 -3.82 7.09
N MET A 130 -10.82 -3.59 7.44
CA MET A 130 -11.72 -4.64 7.93
C MET A 130 -11.90 -5.76 6.91
N LYS A 131 -12.15 -5.43 5.64
CA LYS A 131 -12.31 -6.41 4.57
C LYS A 131 -11.02 -7.19 4.32
N LEU A 132 -9.88 -6.51 4.29
CA LEU A 132 -8.57 -7.15 4.14
C LEU A 132 -8.31 -8.15 5.29
N THR A 133 -8.57 -7.74 6.54
CA THR A 133 -8.40 -8.58 7.72
C THR A 133 -9.34 -9.79 7.69
N GLN A 134 -10.62 -9.59 7.31
CA GLN A 134 -11.57 -10.70 7.16
C GLN A 134 -11.13 -11.71 6.10
N LEU A 135 -10.60 -11.23 4.95
CA LEU A 135 -10.06 -12.10 3.92
C LEU A 135 -8.85 -12.89 4.41
N LEU A 136 -7.91 -12.25 5.11
CA LEU A 136 -6.73 -12.91 5.69
C LEU A 136 -7.13 -13.99 6.70
N ILE A 137 -8.08 -13.70 7.59
CA ILE A 137 -8.60 -14.68 8.56
C ILE A 137 -9.28 -15.85 7.83
N SER A 138 -10.09 -15.57 6.81
CA SER A 138 -10.76 -16.60 6.02
C SER A 138 -9.77 -17.49 5.26
N MET A 139 -8.67 -16.89 4.76
CA MET A 139 -7.60 -17.64 4.10
C MET A 139 -6.83 -18.53 5.10
N LYS A 140 -6.59 -18.04 6.33
CA LYS A 140 -5.98 -18.84 7.41
C LYS A 140 -6.88 -19.99 7.85
N GLN A 141 -8.17 -19.76 7.98
CA GLN A 141 -9.13 -20.78 8.43
C GLN A 141 -9.42 -21.86 7.37
N LYS A 142 -9.24 -21.55 6.07
CA LYS A 142 -9.42 -22.54 4.98
C LYS A 142 -8.35 -23.65 4.96
N SER A 143 -7.33 -23.58 5.79
CA SER A 143 -6.25 -24.57 5.85
C SER A 143 -5.86 -25.00 7.26
N PRO A 144 -6.79 -25.33 8.17
CA PRO A 144 -6.39 -25.97 9.43
C PRO A 144 -5.82 -27.37 9.17
N GLU A 145 -6.22 -28.01 8.07
CA GLU A 145 -5.79 -29.36 7.70
C GLU A 145 -4.35 -29.46 7.15
N LEU A 146 -3.77 -28.33 6.70
CA LEU A 146 -2.41 -28.31 6.13
C LEU A 146 -1.30 -28.06 7.16
N GLU A 147 -1.65 -27.54 8.33
CA GLU A 147 -0.67 -27.21 9.39
C GLU A 147 -0.45 -28.33 10.43
N ILE A 148 -1.16 -29.45 10.32
CA ILE A 148 -0.93 -30.60 11.23
C ILE A 148 0.25 -31.39 10.66
N PRO A 149 1.45 -31.33 11.29
CA PRO A 149 2.60 -32.09 10.85
C PRO A 149 2.38 -33.61 11.15
N GLU A 150 2.78 -34.45 10.21
CA GLU A 150 2.73 -35.90 10.39
C GLU A 150 3.73 -36.35 11.49
N GLY A 151 3.29 -37.21 12.38
CA GLY A 151 4.17 -37.82 13.38
C GLY A 151 4.57 -36.94 14.57
N ILE A 152 3.96 -35.75 14.73
CA ILE A 152 4.24 -34.81 15.82
C ILE A 152 2.93 -34.48 16.56
N PHE A 153 3.01 -34.30 17.88
CA PHE A 153 1.86 -33.83 18.66
C PHE A 153 1.58 -32.35 18.32
N TYR A 154 0.38 -32.05 17.84
CA TYR A 154 -0.09 -30.71 17.55
C TYR A 154 -0.77 -30.11 18.77
N ASP A 155 -0.14 -29.07 19.34
CA ASP A 155 -0.58 -28.35 20.56
C ASP A 155 -1.33 -27.03 20.24
N GLY A 156 -1.83 -26.87 19.03
CA GLY A 156 -2.51 -25.66 18.59
C GLY A 156 -3.98 -25.51 19.03
N ILE A 157 -4.53 -26.50 19.79
CA ILE A 157 -5.90 -26.45 20.30
C ILE A 157 -5.84 -26.43 21.85
N PRO A 158 -6.44 -25.37 22.49
CA PRO A 158 -6.43 -25.31 23.96
C PRO A 158 -7.01 -26.56 24.58
N ASN A 159 -6.25 -27.22 25.45
CA ASN A 159 -6.58 -28.48 26.15
C ASN A 159 -6.75 -29.75 25.29
N CYS A 160 -6.18 -29.77 24.08
CA CYS A 160 -6.23 -30.96 23.23
C CYS A 160 -4.91 -31.15 22.51
N ASN A 161 -4.23 -32.29 22.76
CA ASN A 161 -3.05 -32.69 21.99
C ASN A 161 -3.50 -33.68 20.91
N LEU A 162 -3.32 -33.30 19.66
CA LEU A 162 -3.74 -34.07 18.50
C LEU A 162 -2.51 -34.73 17.87
N TYR A 163 -2.49 -36.07 17.84
CA TYR A 163 -1.46 -36.84 17.14
C TYR A 163 -2.02 -37.41 15.86
N VAL A 164 -1.38 -37.17 14.72
CA VAL A 164 -1.78 -37.67 13.41
C VAL A 164 -0.66 -38.53 12.86
N GLN A 165 -0.95 -39.83 12.64
CA GLN A 165 0.04 -40.80 12.18
C GLN A 165 0.33 -40.67 10.67
N LYS A 166 -0.68 -40.36 9.86
CA LYS A 166 -0.53 -40.21 8.42
C LYS A 166 -1.63 -39.33 7.84
N LYS A 167 -1.25 -38.48 6.88
CA LYS A 167 -2.16 -37.59 6.15
C LYS A 167 -2.15 -37.94 4.66
N ASP A 168 -3.32 -38.12 4.09
CA ASP A 168 -3.46 -38.26 2.62
C ASP A 168 -3.61 -36.87 1.98
N LEU A 169 -2.56 -36.43 1.32
CA LEU A 169 -2.49 -35.11 0.65
C LEU A 169 -3.49 -34.94 -0.52
N LYS A 170 -4.07 -36.04 -1.02
CA LYS A 170 -5.04 -36.00 -2.14
C LYS A 170 -6.49 -35.93 -1.67
N THR A 171 -6.82 -36.53 -0.56
CA THR A 171 -8.20 -36.66 -0.05
C THR A 171 -8.44 -35.84 1.23
N GLY A 172 -7.42 -35.26 1.84
CA GLY A 172 -7.53 -34.50 3.10
C GLY A 172 -7.87 -35.33 4.31
N LYS A 173 -7.86 -36.70 4.22
CA LYS A 173 -8.21 -37.59 5.31
C LYS A 173 -7.02 -37.83 6.24
N LEU A 174 -7.29 -37.74 7.54
CA LEU A 174 -6.34 -38.01 8.60
C LEU A 174 -6.51 -39.47 9.07
N TYR A 175 -5.40 -40.22 9.17
CA TYR A 175 -5.38 -41.60 9.64
C TYR A 175 -4.61 -41.69 10.96
N GLY A 176 -5.13 -42.50 11.91
CA GLY A 176 -4.47 -42.71 13.20
C GLY A 176 -4.48 -41.47 14.09
N VAL A 177 -5.64 -40.82 14.21
CA VAL A 177 -5.84 -39.67 15.11
C VAL A 177 -6.00 -40.17 16.54
N MET A 178 -5.12 -39.68 17.45
CA MET A 178 -5.21 -39.88 18.90
C MET A 178 -5.25 -38.53 19.61
#